data_60e27dada4316270dd73a4127d9910de
#
_entry.id   60e27dada4316270dd73a4127d9910de
#
_cell.length_a   1.000
_cell.length_b   1.000
_cell.length_c   1.000
_cell.angle_alpha   90.00
_cell.angle_beta   90.00
_cell.angle_gamma   90.00
#
_symmetry.space_group_name_H-M   'P 1'
#
loop_
_entity.id
_entity.type
_entity.pdbx_description
1 polymer ?
#
loop_
_entity_poly.entity_id
_entity_poly.type
_entity_poly.pdbx_seq_one_letter_code
_entity_poly.pdbx_strand_id
1 'polypeptide(L)'
;FDRVGQFGRIGVFSLRALNAEFVGDISAPWPSLVSRLVADGHVHPDAVAGAALLWAFGTLIGNTDMHAGNLSFVSSHGHPYQLAPTYDVLPMGFAPRSGGAIVNTLPPASLSASVDGETWRAALHLAERFFAMLNDCDGLSGRFSPCIEAIRQHIDEAASRIARLG
;
A
#
# COMPACT_ATOMS: atom_id res chain seq x y z
N PHE A 1 5.92 -3.28 -16.28
CA PHE A 1 7.29 -3.01 -15.83
C PHE A 1 8.21 -4.24 -15.96
N ASP A 2 7.64 -5.43 -16.03
CA ASP A 2 8.39 -6.70 -16.16
C ASP A 2 8.76 -7.07 -17.61
N ARG A 3 8.32 -6.31 -18.59
CA ARG A 3 8.56 -6.57 -20.02
C ARG A 3 9.72 -5.74 -20.56
N VAL A 4 10.63 -6.38 -21.32
CA VAL A 4 11.78 -5.75 -21.98
C VAL A 4 11.74 -6.09 -23.46
N GLY A 5 11.52 -5.07 -24.30
CA GLY A 5 11.33 -5.26 -25.75
C GLY A 5 10.17 -6.19 -26.07
N GLN A 6 10.26 -6.90 -27.20
CA GLN A 6 9.17 -7.75 -27.69
C GLN A 6 9.02 -9.07 -26.91
N PHE A 7 10.10 -9.65 -26.44
CA PHE A 7 10.13 -11.00 -25.84
C PHE A 7 10.83 -11.09 -24.49
N GLY A 8 11.54 -10.04 -24.07
CA GLY A 8 12.30 -10.04 -22.82
C GLY A 8 11.43 -9.85 -21.60
N ARG A 9 11.89 -10.36 -20.45
CA ARG A 9 11.27 -10.16 -19.13
C ARG A 9 12.32 -9.91 -18.07
N ILE A 10 11.98 -9.10 -17.10
CA ILE A 10 12.72 -8.94 -15.85
C ILE A 10 12.15 -9.91 -14.82
N GLY A 11 12.99 -10.52 -13.99
CA GLY A 11 12.54 -11.35 -12.87
C GLY A 11 11.75 -10.52 -11.87
N VAL A 12 10.58 -11.01 -11.48
CA VAL A 12 9.72 -10.36 -10.48
C VAL A 12 9.43 -11.35 -9.36
N PHE A 13 9.64 -10.92 -8.12
CA PHE A 13 9.39 -11.70 -6.92
C PHE A 13 8.41 -10.97 -6.02
N SER A 14 7.31 -11.59 -5.63
CA SER A 14 6.40 -10.98 -4.66
C SER A 14 7.00 -11.01 -3.26
N LEU A 15 6.61 -10.04 -2.41
CA LEU A 15 6.95 -10.06 -0.98
C LEU A 15 6.50 -11.38 -0.33
N ARG A 16 5.38 -11.95 -0.79
CA ARG A 16 4.90 -13.26 -0.32
C ARG A 16 5.91 -14.37 -0.57
N ALA A 17 6.51 -14.42 -1.76
CA ALA A 17 7.50 -15.44 -2.11
C ALA A 17 8.78 -15.25 -1.28
N LEU A 18 9.28 -14.01 -1.18
CA LEU A 18 10.48 -13.70 -0.38
C LEU A 18 10.25 -13.95 1.11
N ASN A 19 9.07 -13.61 1.63
CA ASN A 19 8.71 -13.90 3.00
C ASN A 19 8.67 -15.41 3.28
N ALA A 20 8.07 -16.19 2.39
CA ALA A 20 7.99 -17.65 2.55
C ALA A 20 9.36 -18.32 2.54
N GLU A 21 10.30 -17.80 1.73
CA GLU A 21 11.64 -18.36 1.59
C GLU A 21 12.58 -17.94 2.72
N PHE A 22 12.54 -16.64 3.12
CA PHE A 22 13.61 -16.08 3.95
C PHE A 22 13.15 -15.63 5.35
N VAL A 23 11.86 -15.32 5.58
CA VAL A 23 11.39 -14.73 6.84
C VAL A 23 10.40 -15.63 7.59
N GLY A 24 9.39 -16.15 6.91
CA GLY A 24 8.40 -17.06 7.48
C GLY A 24 7.32 -16.42 8.37
N ASP A 25 7.16 -15.10 8.35
CA ASP A 25 6.18 -14.39 9.21
C ASP A 25 4.98 -13.91 8.38
N ILE A 26 3.89 -14.66 8.42
CA ILE A 26 2.66 -14.39 7.65
C ILE A 26 1.82 -13.23 8.20
N SER A 27 2.10 -12.78 9.42
CA SER A 27 1.30 -11.76 10.12
C SER A 27 1.94 -10.37 10.09
N ALA A 28 3.23 -10.27 9.76
CA ALA A 28 3.96 -9.01 9.78
C ALA A 28 3.53 -8.09 8.62
N PRO A 29 3.40 -6.77 8.89
CA PRO A 29 3.14 -5.79 7.84
C PRO A 29 4.34 -5.63 6.89
N TRP A 30 4.07 -5.13 5.67
CA TRP A 30 5.11 -4.96 4.65
C TRP A 30 6.40 -4.28 5.13
N PRO A 31 6.34 -3.15 5.88
CA PRO A 31 7.57 -2.49 6.35
C PRO A 31 8.44 -3.39 7.20
N SER A 32 7.84 -4.19 8.08
CA SER A 32 8.58 -5.11 8.94
C SER A 32 9.23 -6.26 8.15
N LEU A 33 8.50 -6.83 7.18
CA LEU A 33 9.03 -7.89 6.31
C LEU A 33 10.19 -7.38 5.46
N VAL A 34 10.00 -6.19 4.84
CA VAL A 34 11.03 -5.59 3.98
C VAL A 34 12.27 -5.23 4.79
N SER A 35 12.12 -4.70 6.01
CA SER A 35 13.27 -4.42 6.90
C SER A 35 14.08 -5.66 7.22
N ARG A 36 13.45 -6.81 7.47
CA ARG A 36 14.15 -8.09 7.67
C ARG A 36 14.88 -8.52 6.41
N LEU A 37 14.22 -8.50 5.26
CA LEU A 37 14.83 -8.86 3.98
C LEU A 37 16.02 -7.97 3.59
N VAL A 38 15.99 -6.69 3.99
CA VAL A 38 17.12 -5.76 3.84
C VAL A 38 18.25 -6.13 4.78
N ALA A 39 17.96 -6.41 6.06
CA ALA A 39 18.97 -6.81 7.03
C ALA A 39 19.72 -8.09 6.61
N ASP A 40 19.03 -9.01 5.93
CA ASP A 40 19.58 -10.26 5.41
C ASP A 40 20.22 -10.10 4.01
N GLY A 41 20.24 -8.88 3.44
CA GLY A 41 20.87 -8.58 2.14
C GLY A 41 20.09 -9.04 0.90
N HIS A 42 18.82 -9.45 1.06
CA HIS A 42 18.00 -9.91 -0.06
C HIS A 42 17.38 -8.76 -0.86
N VAL A 43 17.08 -7.63 -0.20
CA VAL A 43 16.39 -6.47 -0.78
C VAL A 43 17.23 -5.21 -0.57
N HIS A 44 17.18 -4.29 -1.53
CA HIS A 44 17.90 -3.03 -1.47
C HIS A 44 17.36 -2.14 -0.33
N PRO A 45 18.23 -1.43 0.44
CA PRO A 45 17.82 -0.60 1.57
C PRO A 45 16.74 0.44 1.26
N ASP A 46 16.77 1.03 0.06
CA ASP A 46 15.77 2.04 -0.37
C ASP A 46 14.33 1.50 -0.38
N ALA A 47 14.15 0.19 -0.44
CA ALA A 47 12.84 -0.44 -0.44
C ALA A 47 12.09 -0.28 0.89
N VAL A 48 12.80 -0.08 2.01
CA VAL A 48 12.16 0.10 3.34
C VAL A 48 11.25 1.32 3.35
N ALA A 49 11.79 2.47 2.93
CA ALA A 49 11.02 3.72 2.87
C ALA A 49 9.83 3.61 1.89
N GLY A 50 10.07 3.00 0.70
CA GLY A 50 9.01 2.79 -0.29
C GLY A 50 7.89 1.88 0.23
N ALA A 51 8.22 0.76 0.86
CA ALA A 51 7.24 -0.16 1.44
C ALA A 51 6.45 0.47 2.60
N ALA A 52 7.12 1.26 3.45
CA ALA A 52 6.48 1.99 4.54
C ALA A 52 5.50 3.04 4.02
N LEU A 53 5.89 3.82 3.02
CA LEU A 53 5.03 4.84 2.39
C LEU A 53 3.82 4.21 1.71
N LEU A 54 4.00 3.12 0.96
CA LEU A 54 2.92 2.41 0.29
C LEU A 54 1.95 1.76 1.29
N TRP A 55 2.46 1.19 2.38
CA TRP A 55 1.63 0.66 3.46
C TRP A 55 0.79 1.74 4.11
N ALA A 56 1.41 2.87 4.46
CA ALA A 56 0.72 4.00 5.07
C ALA A 56 -0.32 4.61 4.12
N PHE A 57 0.04 4.84 2.86
CA PHE A 57 -0.89 5.37 1.85
C PHE A 57 -2.07 4.42 1.64
N GLY A 58 -1.84 3.13 1.44
CA GLY A 58 -2.91 2.14 1.29
C GLY A 58 -3.85 2.12 2.48
N THR A 59 -3.32 2.20 3.72
CA THR A 59 -4.13 2.31 4.93
C THR A 59 -5.03 3.55 4.90
N LEU A 60 -4.50 4.71 4.49
CA LEU A 60 -5.22 5.99 4.50
C LEU A 60 -6.27 6.11 3.41
N ILE A 61 -6.14 5.40 2.30
CA ILE A 61 -7.19 5.35 1.26
C ILE A 61 -8.21 4.22 1.46
N GLY A 62 -8.10 3.46 2.56
CA GLY A 62 -9.01 2.35 2.85
C GLY A 62 -8.77 1.09 2.02
N ASN A 63 -7.51 0.82 1.64
CA ASN A 63 -7.14 -0.45 1.03
C ASN A 63 -7.13 -1.55 2.09
N THR A 64 -8.09 -2.46 2.04
CA THR A 64 -8.20 -3.61 2.94
C THR A 64 -7.57 -4.89 2.38
N ASP A 65 -6.98 -4.83 1.19
CA ASP A 65 -6.38 -5.97 0.50
C ASP A 65 -4.84 -5.86 0.40
N MET A 66 -4.20 -5.36 1.46
CA MET A 66 -2.74 -5.19 1.51
C MET A 66 -2.03 -6.50 1.92
N HIS A 67 -2.20 -7.55 1.17
CA HIS A 67 -1.47 -8.79 1.39
C HIS A 67 -0.06 -8.76 0.74
N ALA A 68 0.83 -9.63 1.18
CA ALA A 68 2.22 -9.67 0.69
C ALA A 68 2.38 -10.05 -0.81
N GLY A 69 1.30 -10.42 -1.49
CA GLY A 69 1.27 -10.61 -2.95
C GLY A 69 1.20 -9.31 -3.74
N ASN A 70 0.75 -8.20 -3.12
CA ASN A 70 0.56 -6.90 -3.77
C ASN A 70 1.79 -5.97 -3.65
N LEU A 71 2.88 -6.47 -3.09
CA LEU A 71 4.18 -5.82 -3.15
C LEU A 71 5.18 -6.75 -3.83
N SER A 72 5.93 -6.24 -4.80
CA SER A 72 6.91 -7.04 -5.55
C SER A 72 8.25 -6.33 -5.70
N PHE A 73 9.24 -7.12 -6.06
CA PHE A 73 10.61 -6.69 -6.29
C PHE A 73 11.07 -7.17 -7.66
N VAL A 74 11.94 -6.39 -8.29
CA VAL A 74 12.55 -6.72 -9.57
C VAL A 74 14.01 -7.09 -9.39
N SER A 75 14.46 -8.03 -10.23
CA SER A 75 15.86 -8.44 -10.28
C SER A 75 16.37 -8.38 -11.70
N SER A 76 17.39 -7.55 -11.93
CA SER A 76 18.14 -7.55 -13.18
C SER A 76 19.34 -8.49 -13.12
N HIS A 77 19.94 -8.69 -11.93
CA HIS A 77 21.23 -9.38 -11.76
C HIS A 77 21.33 -10.19 -10.45
N GLY A 78 20.22 -10.58 -9.82
CA GLY A 78 20.23 -11.25 -8.52
C GLY A 78 20.01 -10.27 -7.34
N HIS A 79 20.51 -10.65 -6.17
CA HIS A 79 20.42 -9.82 -4.95
C HIS A 79 21.37 -8.61 -4.99
N PRO A 80 21.03 -7.50 -4.29
CA PRO A 80 19.76 -7.23 -3.65
C PRO A 80 18.67 -6.83 -4.66
N TYR A 81 17.43 -7.29 -4.43
CA TYR A 81 16.29 -6.97 -5.28
C TYR A 81 15.81 -5.54 -5.04
N GLN A 82 15.36 -4.85 -6.08
CA GLN A 82 14.80 -3.50 -6.01
C GLN A 82 13.28 -3.54 -5.92
N LEU A 83 12.69 -2.56 -5.22
CA LEU A 83 11.23 -2.43 -5.17
C LEU A 83 10.68 -2.23 -6.59
N ALA A 84 9.68 -3.02 -6.96
CA ALA A 84 8.99 -2.89 -8.23
C ALA A 84 8.08 -1.65 -8.25
N PRO A 85 7.71 -1.13 -9.43
CA PRO A 85 6.64 -0.14 -9.53
C PRO A 85 5.37 -0.62 -8.86
N THR A 86 4.66 0.30 -8.22
CA THR A 86 3.43 0.05 -7.48
C THR A 86 2.30 -0.42 -8.39
N TYR A 87 1.54 -1.39 -7.92
CA TYR A 87 0.33 -1.89 -8.56
C TYR A 87 -0.71 -2.27 -7.50
N ASP A 88 -1.97 -2.38 -7.91
CA ASP A 88 -3.09 -2.89 -7.11
C ASP A 88 -3.30 -2.16 -5.76
N VAL A 89 -3.12 -0.83 -5.77
CA VAL A 89 -3.36 0.01 -4.60
C VAL A 89 -4.68 0.76 -4.79
N LEU A 90 -5.76 0.13 -4.34
CA LEU A 90 -7.13 0.59 -4.52
C LEU A 90 -7.85 0.68 -3.16
N PRO A 91 -8.90 1.51 -3.02
CA PRO A 91 -9.73 1.58 -1.82
C PRO A 91 -10.65 0.34 -1.70
N MET A 92 -10.04 -0.83 -1.47
CA MET A 92 -10.71 -2.14 -1.46
C MET A 92 -11.72 -2.32 -0.31
N GLY A 93 -11.71 -1.43 0.68
CA GLY A 93 -12.77 -1.38 1.71
C GLY A 93 -14.17 -1.18 1.14
N PHE A 94 -14.29 -0.66 -0.09
CA PHE A 94 -15.57 -0.49 -0.81
C PHE A 94 -15.82 -1.59 -1.84
N ALA A 95 -14.99 -2.62 -1.91
CA ALA A 95 -15.22 -3.73 -2.82
C ALA A 95 -16.60 -4.38 -2.55
N PRO A 96 -17.41 -4.65 -3.58
CA PRO A 96 -18.68 -5.31 -3.40
C PRO A 96 -18.53 -6.65 -2.69
N ARG A 97 -19.38 -6.92 -1.70
CA ARG A 97 -19.44 -8.25 -1.08
C ARG A 97 -20.02 -9.27 -2.06
N SER A 98 -19.82 -10.55 -1.78
CA SER A 98 -20.32 -11.66 -2.62
C SER A 98 -21.81 -11.58 -2.94
N GLY A 99 -22.62 -10.86 -2.14
CA GLY A 99 -24.04 -10.58 -2.40
C GLY A 99 -24.30 -9.30 -3.20
N GLY A 100 -23.28 -8.62 -3.75
CA GLY A 100 -23.41 -7.38 -4.52
C GLY A 100 -23.66 -6.11 -3.71
N ALA A 101 -23.74 -6.19 -2.37
CA ALA A 101 -23.87 -5.02 -1.52
C ALA A 101 -22.57 -4.22 -1.48
N ILE A 102 -22.66 -2.91 -1.73
CA ILE A 102 -21.53 -1.98 -1.57
C ILE A 102 -21.51 -1.50 -0.12
N VAL A 103 -20.34 -1.62 0.51
CA VAL A 103 -20.06 -1.05 1.83
C VAL A 103 -19.60 0.39 1.59
N ASN A 104 -20.23 1.34 2.25
CA ASN A 104 -19.90 2.77 2.15
C ASN A 104 -19.34 3.33 3.46
N THR A 105 -18.69 2.50 4.24
CA THR A 105 -18.00 2.87 5.49
C THR A 105 -16.63 2.20 5.54
N LEU A 106 -15.66 2.87 6.15
CA LEU A 106 -14.33 2.33 6.41
C LEU A 106 -14.11 2.15 7.91
N PRO A 107 -13.43 1.10 8.35
CA PRO A 107 -12.97 1.00 9.73
C PRO A 107 -11.92 2.09 9.99
N PRO A 108 -11.72 2.52 11.25
CA PRO A 108 -10.66 3.47 11.59
C PRO A 108 -9.28 3.01 11.10
N ALA A 109 -8.49 3.93 10.54
CA ALA A 109 -7.15 3.62 10.04
C ALA A 109 -6.27 3.02 11.14
N SER A 110 -5.65 1.88 10.90
CA SER A 110 -4.72 1.25 11.85
C SER A 110 -3.30 1.78 11.60
N LEU A 111 -2.85 2.74 12.42
CA LEU A 111 -1.51 3.30 12.31
C LEU A 111 -0.49 2.31 12.88
N SER A 112 0.22 1.61 12.01
CA SER A 112 1.25 0.63 12.38
C SER A 112 2.47 1.33 13.00
N ALA A 113 2.97 0.79 14.10
CA ALA A 113 4.22 1.25 14.74
C ALA A 113 5.48 0.95 13.89
N SER A 114 5.37 0.12 12.86
CA SER A 114 6.46 -0.12 11.89
C SER A 114 6.64 1.00 10.86
N VAL A 115 5.81 2.04 10.93
CA VAL A 115 5.89 3.25 10.09
C VAL A 115 6.10 4.45 11.01
N ASP A 116 7.12 5.24 10.75
CA ASP A 116 7.41 6.43 11.54
C ASP A 116 6.45 7.59 11.26
N GLY A 117 6.46 8.60 12.15
CA GLY A 117 5.55 9.74 12.05
C GLY A 117 5.78 10.61 10.79
N GLU A 118 7.00 10.69 10.30
CA GLU A 118 7.32 11.43 9.07
C GLU A 118 6.71 10.75 7.85
N THR A 119 6.87 9.44 7.74
CA THR A 119 6.27 8.63 6.68
C THR A 119 4.74 8.69 6.73
N TRP A 120 4.12 8.67 7.92
CA TRP A 120 2.66 8.86 8.06
C TRP A 120 2.22 10.22 7.56
N ARG A 121 2.95 11.31 7.86
CA ARG A 121 2.64 12.66 7.36
C ARG A 121 2.79 12.76 5.84
N ALA A 122 3.83 12.17 5.28
CA ALA A 122 4.01 12.10 3.83
C ALA A 122 2.87 11.32 3.14
N ALA A 123 2.47 10.17 3.70
CA ALA A 123 1.35 9.37 3.21
C ALA A 123 0.02 10.13 3.31
N LEU A 124 -0.20 10.90 4.39
CA LEU A 124 -1.40 11.72 4.56
C LEU A 124 -1.51 12.75 3.43
N HIS A 125 -0.43 13.46 3.12
CA HIS A 125 -0.43 14.41 2.00
C HIS A 125 -0.77 13.74 0.66
N LEU A 126 -0.27 12.53 0.42
CA LEU A 126 -0.64 11.76 -0.79
C LEU A 126 -2.12 11.33 -0.78
N ALA A 127 -2.66 10.93 0.38
CA ALA A 127 -4.06 10.55 0.52
C ALA A 127 -5.01 11.74 0.31
N GLU A 128 -4.65 12.92 0.80
CA GLU A 128 -5.40 14.16 0.56
C GLU A 128 -5.41 14.53 -0.93
N ARG A 129 -4.27 14.40 -1.61
CA ARG A 129 -4.19 14.59 -3.07
C ARG A 129 -5.02 13.56 -3.84
N PHE A 130 -4.95 12.30 -3.43
CA PHE A 130 -5.79 11.25 -4.01
C PHE A 130 -7.28 11.58 -3.85
N PHE A 131 -7.70 12.00 -2.67
CA PHE A 131 -9.08 12.41 -2.40
C PHE A 131 -9.50 13.60 -3.29
N ALA A 132 -8.67 14.62 -3.44
CA ALA A 132 -8.94 15.76 -4.32
C ALA A 132 -9.15 15.31 -5.77
N MET A 133 -8.26 14.46 -6.31
CA MET A 133 -8.39 13.91 -7.66
C MET A 133 -9.64 13.05 -7.83
N LEU A 134 -10.02 12.29 -6.79
CA LEU A 134 -11.21 11.44 -6.80
C LEU A 134 -12.49 12.30 -6.81
N ASN A 135 -12.52 13.38 -6.02
CA ASN A 135 -13.62 14.30 -5.94
C ASN A 135 -13.86 15.08 -7.25
N ASP A 136 -12.78 15.37 -7.99
CA ASP A 136 -12.83 16.09 -9.26
C ASP A 136 -13.05 15.16 -10.47
N CYS A 137 -13.26 13.85 -10.24
CA CYS A 137 -13.41 12.86 -11.30
C CYS A 137 -14.86 12.77 -11.81
N ASP A 138 -15.13 13.32 -12.98
CA ASP A 138 -16.47 13.30 -13.62
C ASP A 138 -16.92 11.88 -14.05
N GLY A 139 -16.01 10.92 -14.11
CA GLY A 139 -16.30 9.54 -14.55
C GLY A 139 -16.93 8.66 -13.48
N LEU A 140 -17.08 9.12 -12.24
CA LEU A 140 -17.63 8.33 -11.15
C LEU A 140 -19.15 8.38 -11.13
N SER A 141 -19.76 7.22 -10.94
CA SER A 141 -21.21 7.12 -10.75
C SER A 141 -21.64 7.84 -9.45
N GLY A 142 -22.76 8.54 -9.48
CA GLY A 142 -23.36 9.14 -8.27
C GLY A 142 -23.63 8.13 -7.14
N ARG A 143 -23.69 6.83 -7.44
CA ARG A 143 -23.75 5.76 -6.44
C ARG A 143 -22.47 5.65 -5.59
N PHE A 144 -21.35 6.18 -6.08
CA PHE A 144 -20.07 6.17 -5.38
C PHE A 144 -19.88 7.37 -4.44
N SER A 145 -20.75 8.39 -4.50
CA SER A 145 -20.66 9.58 -3.65
C SER A 145 -20.60 9.27 -2.14
N PRO A 146 -21.35 8.31 -1.59
CA PRO A 146 -21.21 7.95 -0.18
C PRO A 146 -19.83 7.34 0.16
N CYS A 147 -19.19 6.66 -0.78
CA CYS A 147 -17.83 6.13 -0.60
C CYS A 147 -16.79 7.25 -0.59
N ILE A 148 -16.95 8.28 -1.44
CA ILE A 148 -16.08 9.47 -1.45
C ILE A 148 -16.16 10.19 -0.10
N GLU A 149 -17.34 10.37 0.43
CA GLU A 149 -17.54 10.98 1.75
C GLU A 149 -16.92 10.13 2.88
N ALA A 150 -17.03 8.80 2.80
CA ALA A 150 -16.41 7.90 3.76
C ALA A 150 -14.86 7.95 3.69
N ILE A 151 -14.26 8.10 2.50
CA ILE A 151 -12.82 8.32 2.36
C ILE A 151 -12.40 9.63 3.03
N ARG A 152 -13.14 10.71 2.82
CA ARG A 152 -12.89 12.01 3.44
C ARG A 152 -12.85 11.89 4.96
N GLN A 153 -13.90 11.32 5.54
CA GLN A 153 -14.00 11.13 7.00
C GLN A 153 -12.86 10.25 7.54
N HIS A 154 -12.52 9.19 6.83
CA HIS A 154 -11.43 8.28 7.20
C HIS A 154 -10.07 8.99 7.21
N ILE A 155 -9.79 9.85 6.21
CA ILE A 155 -8.56 10.65 6.14
C ILE A 155 -8.53 11.69 7.27
N ASP A 156 -9.64 12.41 7.51
CA ASP A 156 -9.75 13.45 8.56
C ASP A 156 -9.50 12.85 9.97
N GLU A 157 -10.10 11.68 10.25
CA GLU A 157 -9.87 10.97 11.51
C GLU A 157 -8.42 10.50 11.66
N ALA A 158 -7.83 9.97 10.58
CA ALA A 158 -6.43 9.55 10.58
C ALA A 158 -5.50 10.75 10.78
N ALA A 159 -5.75 11.89 10.12
CA ALA A 159 -4.98 13.12 10.25
C ALA A 159 -4.89 13.60 11.70
N SER A 160 -6.03 13.57 12.43
CA SER A 160 -6.09 13.93 13.84
C SER A 160 -5.23 13.03 14.75
N ARG A 161 -5.01 11.79 14.36
CA ARG A 161 -4.16 10.82 15.07
C ARG A 161 -2.71 10.96 14.67
N ILE A 162 -2.42 11.17 13.38
CA ILE A 162 -1.08 11.38 12.83
C ILE A 162 -0.45 12.65 13.41
N ALA A 163 -1.24 13.72 13.59
CA ALA A 163 -0.76 14.97 14.20
C ALA A 163 -0.22 14.79 15.64
N ARG A 164 -0.58 13.69 16.33
CA ARG A 164 -0.12 13.35 17.68
C ARG A 164 1.07 12.40 17.70
N LEU A 165 1.52 11.91 16.53
CA LEU A 165 2.74 11.12 16.42
C LEU A 165 3.93 12.08 16.54
N GLY A 166 4.77 11.86 17.52
CA GLY A 166 5.99 12.63 17.79
C GLY A 166 7.02 12.56 16.65
#